data_70a8000b5226d26d80b88cadadfc378e
#
_entry.id   70a8000b5226d26d80b88cadadfc378e
#
_cell.length_a   1.000
_cell.length_b   1.000
_cell.length_c   1.000
_cell.angle_alpha   90.00
_cell.angle_beta   90.00
_cell.angle_gamma   90.00
#
_symmetry.space_group_name_H-M   'P 1'
#
loop_
_entity.id
_entity.type
_entity.pdbx_description
1 polymer ?
#
loop_
_entity_poly.entity_id
_entity_poly.type
_entity_poly.pdbx_seq_one_letter_code
_entity_poly.pdbx_strand_id
1 'polypeptide(L)'
;NWVTGQVVRKDFTLNPNSQTVNIHVNYVNEDEIDSLLPGNYVDIQFLGKILNSVAIIPRSNLVEDTFIYAMEDGQLTKVLVDVISYQQDIVLLSNTIPAGTKLITSLLQKPLIGMPVTDNGIHEKEDITE
;
A
#
# COMPACT_ATOMS: atom_id res chain seq x y z
N ASN A 1 5.88 10.41 -23.16
CA ASN A 1 5.81 11.82 -22.74
C ASN A 1 4.72 11.95 -21.68
N TRP A 2 4.95 12.75 -20.64
CA TRP A 2 3.99 13.09 -19.61
C TRP A 2 3.53 14.53 -19.79
N VAL A 3 2.23 14.76 -19.59
CA VAL A 3 1.60 16.08 -19.63
C VAL A 3 0.95 16.35 -18.30
N THR A 4 1.11 17.58 -17.81
CA THR A 4 0.48 17.97 -16.55
C THR A 4 -0.97 18.37 -16.79
N GLY A 5 -1.88 17.81 -16.03
CA GLY A 5 -3.30 18.15 -16.04
C GLY A 5 -3.80 18.59 -14.67
N GLN A 6 -4.93 19.25 -14.62
CA GLN A 6 -5.61 19.66 -13.40
C GLN A 6 -6.96 18.97 -13.28
N VAL A 7 -7.24 18.37 -12.13
CA VAL A 7 -8.56 17.84 -11.83
C VAL A 7 -9.53 19.01 -11.64
N VAL A 8 -10.54 19.09 -12.51
CA VAL A 8 -11.55 20.16 -12.47
C VAL A 8 -12.85 19.70 -11.86
N ARG A 9 -13.16 18.41 -11.94
CA ARG A 9 -14.38 17.85 -11.36
C ARG A 9 -14.19 16.38 -11.02
N LYS A 10 -14.83 15.96 -9.94
CA LYS A 10 -15.04 14.57 -9.55
C LYS A 10 -16.54 14.36 -9.39
N ASP A 11 -17.09 13.32 -10.00
CA ASP A 11 -18.50 12.98 -9.83
C ASP A 11 -18.72 12.45 -8.40
N PHE A 12 -19.86 12.82 -7.79
CA PHE A 12 -20.21 12.38 -6.45
C PHE A 12 -20.94 11.04 -6.42
N THR A 13 -21.31 10.53 -7.61
CA THR A 13 -22.05 9.27 -7.73
C THR A 13 -21.11 8.16 -8.16
N LEU A 14 -21.08 7.11 -7.35
CA LEU A 14 -20.39 5.87 -7.69
C LEU A 14 -21.22 5.10 -8.72
N ASN A 15 -20.60 4.64 -9.78
CA ASN A 15 -21.25 3.70 -10.71
C ASN A 15 -21.45 2.35 -9.97
N PRO A 16 -22.69 1.89 -9.76
CA PRO A 16 -22.94 0.70 -8.94
C PRO A 16 -22.41 -0.59 -9.58
N ASN A 17 -22.23 -0.63 -10.89
CA ASN A 17 -21.79 -1.83 -11.60
C ASN A 17 -20.26 -1.95 -11.64
N SER A 18 -19.57 -0.84 -11.86
CA SER A 18 -18.11 -0.80 -11.99
C SER A 18 -17.39 -0.37 -10.70
N GLN A 19 -18.13 0.14 -9.72
CA GLN A 19 -17.61 0.73 -8.48
C GLN A 19 -16.58 1.85 -8.75
N THR A 20 -16.73 2.55 -9.86
CA THR A 20 -15.84 3.63 -10.28
C THR A 20 -16.48 5.00 -10.11
N VAL A 21 -15.66 6.01 -10.03
CA VAL A 21 -16.05 7.43 -10.01
C VAL A 21 -15.39 8.12 -11.20
N ASN A 22 -16.14 8.95 -11.94
CA ASN A 22 -15.55 9.73 -13.00
C ASN A 22 -14.79 10.94 -12.44
N ILE A 23 -13.61 11.14 -12.98
CA ILE A 23 -12.77 12.31 -12.71
C ILE A 23 -12.53 13.02 -14.03
N HIS A 24 -12.78 14.33 -14.05
CA HIS A 24 -12.54 15.17 -15.21
C HIS A 24 -11.24 15.94 -15.02
N VAL A 25 -10.33 15.79 -15.96
CA VAL A 25 -9.03 16.44 -15.94
C VAL A 25 -8.91 17.33 -17.16
N ASN A 26 -8.58 18.60 -16.97
CA ASN A 26 -8.20 19.49 -18.03
C ASN A 26 -6.68 19.50 -18.14
N TYR A 27 -6.19 19.50 -19.37
CA TYR A 27 -4.79 19.77 -19.64
C TYR A 27 -4.70 20.86 -20.73
N VAL A 28 -3.63 21.62 -20.71
CA VAL A 28 -3.33 22.60 -21.76
C VAL A 28 -2.28 21.97 -22.65
N ASN A 29 -2.59 21.82 -23.93
CA ASN A 29 -1.67 21.26 -24.90
C ASN A 29 -0.80 22.38 -25.48
N GLU A 30 0.17 22.86 -24.68
CA GLU A 30 1.08 23.93 -25.11
C GLU A 30 2.10 23.44 -26.16
N ASP A 31 2.37 22.16 -26.21
CA ASP A 31 3.42 21.55 -27.04
C ASP A 31 2.86 20.83 -28.28
N GLU A 32 1.59 21.02 -28.64
CA GLU A 32 0.92 20.32 -29.75
C GLU A 32 1.28 18.82 -29.80
N ILE A 33 1.01 18.12 -28.67
CA ILE A 33 1.28 16.68 -28.60
C ILE A 33 0.27 15.96 -29.49
N ASP A 34 0.64 15.66 -30.72
CA ASP A 34 -0.17 14.97 -31.72
C ASP A 34 -0.72 13.60 -31.24
N SER A 35 -0.18 13.05 -30.15
CA SER A 35 -0.58 11.77 -29.59
C SER A 35 -1.79 11.83 -28.67
N LEU A 36 -2.24 13.01 -28.24
CA LEU A 36 -3.39 13.19 -27.35
C LEU A 36 -4.64 13.60 -28.14
N LEU A 37 -5.14 12.68 -28.92
CA LEU A 37 -6.36 12.89 -29.73
C LEU A 37 -7.62 12.42 -28.96
N PRO A 38 -8.77 13.05 -29.19
CA PRO A 38 -10.05 12.57 -28.67
C PRO A 38 -10.31 11.11 -29.04
N GLY A 39 -10.65 10.29 -28.04
CA GLY A 39 -10.86 8.85 -28.20
C GLY A 39 -9.66 7.99 -27.82
N ASN A 40 -8.50 8.56 -27.54
CA ASN A 40 -7.36 7.80 -27.08
C ASN A 40 -7.49 7.43 -25.60
N TYR A 41 -6.95 6.27 -25.24
CA TYR A 41 -6.72 5.88 -23.85
C TYR A 41 -5.39 6.44 -23.36
N VAL A 42 -5.39 6.90 -22.12
CA VAL A 42 -4.21 7.47 -21.47
C VAL A 42 -4.08 6.93 -20.06
N ASP A 43 -2.85 6.81 -19.58
CA ASP A 43 -2.57 6.53 -18.19
C ASP A 43 -2.49 7.86 -17.43
N ILE A 44 -3.14 7.93 -16.28
CA ILE A 44 -3.14 9.13 -15.44
C ILE A 44 -2.50 8.80 -14.11
N GLN A 45 -1.49 9.60 -13.73
CA GLN A 45 -0.84 9.52 -12.43
C GLN A 45 -1.29 10.69 -11.56
N PHE A 46 -1.83 10.38 -10.38
CA PHE A 46 -2.21 11.38 -9.40
C PHE A 46 -1.19 11.40 -8.27
N LEU A 47 -0.82 12.60 -7.83
CA LEU A 47 -0.13 12.76 -6.56
C LEU A 47 -1.14 12.52 -5.43
N GLY A 48 -0.91 11.45 -4.67
CA GLY A 48 -1.72 11.11 -3.53
C GLY A 48 -1.37 11.92 -2.29
N LYS A 49 -2.11 11.69 -1.21
CA LYS A 49 -1.77 12.24 0.10
C LYS A 49 -0.49 11.61 0.62
N ILE A 50 0.46 12.42 1.05
CA ILE A 50 1.64 11.93 1.75
C ILE A 50 1.20 11.39 3.11
N LEU A 51 1.47 10.13 3.34
CA LEU A 51 1.27 9.48 4.63
C LEU A 51 2.59 9.47 5.37
N ASN A 52 2.66 10.15 6.49
CA ASN A 52 3.83 10.12 7.36
C ASN A 52 3.70 8.98 8.36
N SER A 53 4.83 8.37 8.71
CA SER A 53 4.88 7.34 9.76
C SER A 53 3.96 6.16 9.49
N VAL A 54 4.12 5.50 8.35
CA VAL A 54 3.42 4.25 8.03
C VAL A 54 4.38 3.08 8.04
N ALA A 55 3.89 1.92 8.46
CA ALA A 55 4.58 0.66 8.27
C ALA A 55 4.02 -0.02 7.00
N ILE A 56 4.91 -0.54 6.17
CA ILE A 56 4.55 -1.28 4.95
C ILE A 56 4.89 -2.74 5.18
N ILE A 57 3.91 -3.61 5.03
CA ILE A 57 4.12 -5.05 5.17
C ILE A 57 3.51 -5.80 3.99
N PRO A 58 4.02 -7.00 3.65
CA PRO A 58 3.34 -7.89 2.72
C PRO A 58 1.94 -8.25 3.22
N ARG A 59 0.95 -8.26 2.34
CA ARG A 59 -0.44 -8.57 2.70
C ARG A 59 -0.58 -9.96 3.31
N SER A 60 0.25 -10.92 2.90
CA SER A 60 0.30 -12.28 3.43
C SER A 60 0.63 -12.36 4.92
N ASN A 61 1.23 -11.32 5.50
CA ASN A 61 1.61 -11.28 6.90
C ASN A 61 0.54 -10.66 7.81
N LEU A 62 -0.50 -10.05 7.22
CA LEU A 62 -1.65 -9.56 7.95
C LEU A 62 -2.62 -10.70 8.22
N VAL A 63 -2.96 -10.90 9.48
CA VAL A 63 -3.84 -11.99 9.93
C VAL A 63 -5.17 -11.41 10.37
N GLU A 64 -6.28 -11.96 9.84
CA GLU A 64 -7.66 -11.54 10.14
C GLU A 64 -7.90 -10.03 10.00
N ASP A 65 -7.10 -9.36 9.17
CA ASP A 65 -7.13 -7.90 8.96
C ASP A 65 -6.96 -7.04 10.22
N THR A 66 -6.44 -7.63 11.30
CA THR A 66 -6.37 -6.97 12.62
C THR A 66 -5.02 -7.06 13.30
N PHE A 67 -4.18 -8.03 12.97
CA PHE A 67 -2.91 -8.22 13.65
C PHE A 67 -1.83 -8.86 12.76
N ILE A 68 -0.61 -8.75 13.23
CA ILE A 68 0.57 -9.41 12.67
C ILE A 68 1.22 -10.28 13.73
N TYR A 69 1.96 -11.30 13.30
CA TYR A 69 2.89 -12.02 14.16
C TYR A 69 4.25 -11.37 14.17
N ALA A 70 4.80 -11.17 15.33
CA ALA A 70 6.13 -10.62 15.54
C ALA A 70 6.95 -11.48 16.50
N MET A 71 8.24 -11.28 16.49
CA MET A 71 9.14 -11.87 17.48
C MET A 71 9.54 -10.80 18.50
N GLU A 72 9.36 -11.13 19.77
CA GLU A 72 9.81 -10.36 20.92
C GLU A 72 10.53 -11.30 21.88
N ASP A 73 11.75 -10.99 22.25
CA ASP A 73 12.60 -11.82 23.12
C ASP A 73 12.71 -13.30 22.72
N GLY A 74 12.73 -13.57 21.39
CA GLY A 74 12.79 -14.94 20.85
C GLY A 74 11.48 -15.72 20.93
N GLN A 75 10.39 -15.07 21.26
CA GLN A 75 9.06 -15.68 21.35
C GLN A 75 8.08 -15.05 20.35
N LEU A 76 7.13 -15.85 19.91
CA LEU A 76 6.04 -15.40 19.06
C LEU A 76 5.09 -14.50 19.85
N THR A 77 4.88 -13.30 19.37
CA THR A 77 3.89 -12.36 19.91
C THR A 77 2.89 -11.91 18.84
N LYS A 78 1.76 -11.40 19.28
CA LYS A 78 0.71 -10.83 18.44
C LYS A 78 0.69 -9.32 18.63
N VAL A 79 0.84 -8.59 17.52
CA VAL A 79 0.77 -7.13 17.51
C VAL A 79 -0.48 -6.69 16.78
N LEU A 80 -1.36 -5.97 17.46
CA LEU A 80 -2.56 -5.38 16.83
C LEU A 80 -2.13 -4.23 15.94
N VAL A 81 -2.77 -4.12 14.78
CA VAL A 81 -2.46 -3.10 13.78
C VAL A 81 -3.73 -2.48 13.22
N ASP A 82 -3.61 -1.22 12.84
CA ASP A 82 -4.68 -0.50 12.15
C ASP A 82 -4.31 -0.34 10.66
N VAL A 83 -5.17 -0.87 9.79
CA VAL A 83 -4.96 -0.80 8.34
C VAL A 83 -5.41 0.55 7.81
N ILE A 84 -4.49 1.27 7.15
CA ILE A 84 -4.79 2.53 6.45
C ILE A 84 -5.27 2.25 5.03
N SER A 85 -4.59 1.35 4.32
CA SER A 85 -4.89 1.05 2.92
C SER A 85 -4.38 -0.31 2.51
N TYR A 86 -5.13 -0.97 1.64
CA TYR A 86 -4.72 -2.18 0.94
C TYR A 86 -4.24 -1.81 -0.46
N GLN A 87 -3.10 -2.34 -0.84
CA GLN A 87 -2.58 -2.33 -2.21
C GLN A 87 -2.44 -3.78 -2.69
N GLN A 88 -2.03 -4.01 -3.94
CA GLN A 88 -2.01 -5.36 -4.51
C GLN A 88 -1.40 -6.41 -3.56
N ASP A 89 -0.12 -6.27 -3.24
CA ASP A 89 0.65 -7.25 -2.46
C ASP A 89 1.08 -6.74 -1.09
N ILE A 90 0.80 -5.48 -0.79
CA ILE A 90 1.20 -4.83 0.45
C ILE A 90 0.02 -4.19 1.17
N VAL A 91 0.19 -3.97 2.46
CA VAL A 91 -0.73 -3.24 3.33
C VAL A 91 0.01 -2.11 4.01
N LEU A 92 -0.61 -0.95 4.01
CA LEU A 92 -0.15 0.23 4.76
C LEU A 92 -0.82 0.24 6.13
N LEU A 93 -0.02 0.19 7.16
CA LEU A 93 -0.46 0.21 8.55
C LEU A 93 -0.15 1.55 9.20
N SER A 94 -0.99 1.98 10.13
CA SER A 94 -0.65 3.11 10.99
C SER A 94 0.57 2.74 11.85
N ASN A 95 1.38 3.75 12.23
CA ASN A 95 2.61 3.53 12.98
C ASN A 95 2.34 3.18 14.46
N THR A 96 1.64 2.06 14.66
CA THR A 96 1.43 1.46 15.98
C THR A 96 2.47 0.38 16.29
N ILE A 97 3.31 0.04 15.30
CA ILE A 97 4.33 -1.00 15.46
C ILE A 97 5.60 -0.34 15.98
N PRO A 98 6.14 -0.77 17.14
CA PRO A 98 7.39 -0.25 17.67
C PRO A 98 8.54 -0.43 16.67
N ALA A 99 9.40 0.58 16.55
CA ALA A 99 10.59 0.50 15.72
C ALA A 99 11.49 -0.68 16.17
N GLY A 100 11.98 -1.46 15.19
CA GLY A 100 12.79 -2.65 15.47
C GLY A 100 11.99 -3.93 15.72
N THR A 101 10.66 -3.88 15.64
CA THR A 101 9.82 -5.09 15.70
C THR A 101 10.18 -6.03 14.56
N LYS A 102 10.50 -7.28 14.87
CA LYS A 102 10.81 -8.32 13.87
C LYS A 102 9.54 -9.02 13.45
N LEU A 103 9.13 -8.78 12.21
CA LEU A 103 7.94 -9.41 11.62
C LEU A 103 8.23 -10.88 11.30
N ILE A 104 7.30 -11.76 11.63
CA ILE A 104 7.34 -13.17 11.21
C ILE A 104 6.75 -13.26 9.79
N THR A 105 7.58 -13.57 8.81
CA THR A 105 7.17 -13.72 7.41
C THR A 105 6.95 -15.18 7.00
N SER A 106 7.43 -16.13 7.79
CA SER A 106 7.25 -17.56 7.52
C SER A 106 5.82 -18.00 7.82
N LEU A 107 5.31 -18.90 6.99
CA LEU A 107 4.00 -19.52 7.22
C LEU A 107 4.06 -20.40 8.48
N LEU A 108 3.35 -20.02 9.53
CA LEU A 108 3.29 -20.77 10.77
C LEU A 108 2.15 -21.79 10.73
N GLN A 109 2.49 -23.07 10.96
CA GLN A 109 1.50 -24.10 11.18
C GLN A 109 1.10 -24.10 12.67
N LYS A 110 -0.15 -23.73 12.99
CA LYS A 110 -0.70 -23.65 14.36
C LYS A 110 0.14 -22.72 15.27
N PRO A 111 0.16 -21.42 14.99
CA PRO A 111 0.91 -20.48 15.82
C PRO A 111 0.32 -20.42 17.24
N LEU A 112 1.20 -20.59 18.23
CA LEU A 112 0.85 -20.42 19.65
C LEU A 112 1.66 -19.24 20.20
N ILE A 113 1.00 -18.26 20.77
CA ILE A 113 1.64 -17.11 21.41
C ILE A 113 2.60 -17.61 22.52
N GLY A 114 3.82 -17.07 22.55
CA GLY A 114 4.86 -17.47 23.46
C GLY A 114 5.72 -18.65 22.99
N MET A 115 5.40 -19.27 21.85
CA MET A 115 6.27 -20.33 21.31
C MET A 115 7.63 -19.74 20.90
N PRO A 116 8.74 -20.49 21.08
CA PRO A 116 10.04 -20.02 20.63
C PRO A 116 10.10 -19.90 19.11
N VAL A 117 10.66 -18.80 18.63
CA VAL A 117 10.91 -18.51 17.22
C VAL A 117 12.34 -18.06 17.03
N THR A 118 12.92 -18.39 15.88
CA THR A 118 14.29 -18.04 15.55
C THR A 118 14.32 -17.17 14.31
N ASP A 119 15.17 -16.14 14.36
CA ASP A 119 15.46 -15.28 13.21
C ASP A 119 16.47 -16.02 12.30
N ASN A 120 16.03 -16.37 11.10
CA ASN A 120 16.89 -17.03 10.11
C ASN A 120 17.76 -16.07 9.30
N GLY A 121 17.76 -14.78 9.66
CA GLY A 121 18.66 -13.76 9.09
C GLY A 121 18.39 -13.38 7.63
N ILE A 122 17.23 -13.71 7.07
CA ILE A 122 16.83 -13.25 5.74
C ILE A 122 16.23 -11.84 5.91
N HIS A 123 17.08 -10.84 5.85
CA HIS A 123 16.66 -9.45 5.69
C HIS A 123 16.69 -9.12 4.21
N GLU A 124 15.57 -9.16 3.52
CA GLU A 124 15.42 -8.46 2.25
C GLU A 124 15.45 -6.95 2.56
N LYS A 125 16.60 -6.34 2.33
CA LYS A 125 16.67 -4.90 2.11
C LYS A 125 16.16 -4.65 0.69
N GLU A 126 14.93 -4.25 0.54
CA GLU A 126 14.56 -3.49 -0.65
C GLU A 126 15.15 -2.08 -0.48
N ASP A 127 16.28 -1.85 -1.13
CA ASP A 127 16.73 -0.50 -1.47
C ASP A 127 15.72 0.08 -2.46
N ILE A 128 14.79 0.85 -1.95
CA ILE A 128 13.98 1.74 -2.80
C ILE A 128 14.91 2.92 -3.13
N THR A 129 15.69 2.77 -4.20
CA THR A 129 16.41 3.87 -4.80
C THR A 129 15.47 4.63 -5.71
N GLU A 130 15.38 5.93 -5.50
CA GLU A 130 14.77 7.06 -6.21
C GLU A 130 14.12 6.83 -7.59
#